data_8a194e7aaea8e4d60b91f301b21edb7b
#
_entry.id   8a194e7aaea8e4d60b91f301b21edb7b
#
_cell.length_a   1.000
_cell.length_b   1.000
_cell.length_c   1.000
_cell.angle_alpha   90.00
_cell.angle_beta   90.00
_cell.angle_gamma   90.00
#
_symmetry.space_group_name_H-M   'P 1'
#
loop_
_entity.id
_entity.type
_entity.pdbx_description
1 polymer ?
#
loop_
_entity_poly.entity_id
_entity_poly.type
_entity_poly.pdbx_seq_one_letter_code
_entity_poly.pdbx_strand_id
1 'polypeptide(L)'
;MEQKKPMELGLQLLKDINIVRHNEFRFINAEFGFVTSFSKMETTIFSVGQPYRLQEGRIAIVTNGSARVLINLIEYIFLPDHISLIAPNSIIQIIEVSHDFDAHMMAVDLNFLPISGKEEFFTHFLQQKKNLLFPLSTEEQIQIENFVTVMWSVLQEPVF
;
A
#
# COMPACT_ATOMS: atom_id res chain seq x y z
N MET A 1 4.10 -13.90 25.82
CA MET A 1 3.20 -13.66 24.68
C MET A 1 3.78 -14.27 23.42
N GLU A 2 3.02 -15.13 22.80
CA GLU A 2 3.44 -15.69 21.53
C GLU A 2 3.36 -14.61 20.46
N GLN A 3 4.45 -14.43 19.72
CA GLN A 3 4.44 -13.58 18.55
C GLN A 3 3.68 -14.30 17.44
N LYS A 4 2.72 -13.62 16.81
CA LYS A 4 2.01 -14.15 15.67
C LYS A 4 2.98 -14.27 14.48
N LYS A 5 2.90 -15.39 13.78
CA LYS A 5 3.67 -15.56 12.55
C LYS A 5 3.12 -14.66 11.46
N PRO A 6 3.98 -14.03 10.65
CA PRO A 6 3.52 -13.25 9.51
C PRO A 6 2.74 -14.12 8.51
N MET A 7 1.61 -13.60 8.06
CA MET A 7 0.86 -14.19 6.96
C MET A 7 1.39 -13.62 5.65
N GLU A 8 1.56 -14.49 4.65
CA GLU A 8 1.93 -14.03 3.32
C GLU A 8 0.77 -13.27 2.69
N LEU A 9 1.06 -12.13 2.09
CA LEU A 9 0.08 -11.30 1.42
C LEU A 9 0.66 -10.78 0.10
N GLY A 10 0.04 -11.15 -1.00
CA GLY A 10 0.47 -10.74 -2.32
C GLY A 10 -0.67 -10.76 -3.32
N LEU A 11 -0.47 -10.10 -4.46
CA LEU A 11 -1.48 -10.00 -5.51
C LEU A 11 -1.89 -11.38 -6.05
N GLN A 12 -0.96 -12.32 -6.13
CA GLN A 12 -1.25 -13.68 -6.59
C GLN A 12 -2.15 -14.43 -5.61
N LEU A 13 -1.94 -14.24 -4.31
CA LEU A 13 -2.76 -14.88 -3.28
C LEU A 13 -4.19 -14.37 -3.28
N LEU A 14 -4.39 -13.11 -3.65
CA LEU A 14 -5.72 -12.53 -3.72
C LEU A 14 -6.59 -13.14 -4.83
N LYS A 15 -5.98 -13.83 -5.81
CA LYS A 15 -6.73 -14.57 -6.82
C LYS A 15 -7.43 -15.79 -6.25
N ASP A 16 -6.79 -16.45 -5.27
CA ASP A 16 -7.26 -17.71 -4.70
C ASP A 16 -8.30 -17.47 -3.59
N ILE A 17 -8.38 -16.24 -3.10
CA ILE A 17 -9.39 -15.83 -2.14
C ILE A 17 -10.62 -15.36 -2.92
N ASN A 18 -11.80 -15.82 -2.51
CA ASN A 18 -13.05 -15.44 -3.16
C ASN A 18 -13.42 -13.99 -2.84
N ILE A 19 -12.58 -13.06 -3.30
CA ILE A 19 -12.74 -11.62 -3.12
C ILE A 19 -13.14 -11.01 -4.46
N VAL A 20 -14.09 -10.09 -4.44
CA VAL A 20 -14.41 -9.26 -5.60
C VAL A 20 -13.18 -8.41 -5.91
N ARG A 21 -12.56 -8.64 -7.08
CA ARG A 21 -11.31 -7.97 -7.47
C ARG A 21 -11.51 -6.52 -7.83
N HIS A 22 -12.63 -6.20 -8.46
CA HIS A 22 -12.94 -4.86 -8.91
C HIS A 22 -14.26 -4.42 -8.32
N ASN A 23 -14.29 -3.26 -7.72
CA ASN A 23 -15.49 -2.59 -7.25
C ASN A 23 -15.28 -1.08 -7.31
N GLU A 24 -16.15 -0.28 -6.69
CA GLU A 24 -16.05 1.18 -6.68
C GLU A 24 -14.77 1.71 -6.03
N PHE A 25 -14.12 0.88 -5.20
CA PHE A 25 -12.98 1.30 -4.39
C PHE A 25 -11.72 0.49 -4.64
N ARG A 26 -11.77 -0.51 -5.51
CA ARG A 26 -10.67 -1.45 -5.64
C ARG A 26 -10.54 -1.98 -7.06
N PHE A 27 -9.29 -2.05 -7.52
CA PHE A 27 -8.89 -2.74 -8.74
C PHE A 27 -7.68 -3.62 -8.42
N ILE A 28 -7.75 -4.92 -8.69
CA ILE A 28 -6.64 -5.85 -8.40
C ILE A 28 -6.47 -6.81 -9.56
N ASN A 29 -5.23 -6.92 -10.07
CA ASN A 29 -4.82 -7.99 -10.97
C ASN A 29 -3.51 -8.62 -10.47
N ALA A 30 -2.87 -9.46 -11.27
CA ALA A 30 -1.67 -10.19 -10.83
C ALA A 30 -0.44 -9.30 -10.61
N GLU A 31 -0.42 -8.12 -11.20
CA GLU A 31 0.77 -7.27 -11.28
C GLU A 31 0.58 -5.93 -10.57
N PHE A 32 -0.66 -5.54 -10.35
CA PHE A 32 -0.99 -4.22 -9.81
C PHE A 32 -2.26 -4.29 -8.98
N GLY A 33 -2.26 -3.62 -7.87
CA GLY A 33 -3.44 -3.43 -7.04
C GLY A 33 -3.60 -1.97 -6.69
N PHE A 34 -4.83 -1.49 -6.68
CA PHE A 34 -5.14 -0.12 -6.33
C PHE A 34 -6.41 -0.08 -5.48
N VAL A 35 -6.33 0.57 -4.34
CA VAL A 35 -7.46 0.80 -3.45
C VAL A 35 -7.60 2.31 -3.27
N THR A 36 -8.74 2.87 -3.67
CA THR A 36 -9.00 4.30 -3.51
C THR A 36 -9.39 4.65 -2.09
N SER A 37 -10.01 3.72 -1.36
CA SER A 37 -10.42 3.96 0.03
C SER A 37 -10.22 2.69 0.85
N PHE A 38 -9.27 2.74 1.75
CA PHE A 38 -8.99 1.63 2.67
C PHE A 38 -10.20 1.32 3.56
N SER A 39 -10.89 2.36 4.05
CA SER A 39 -12.02 2.19 4.97
C SER A 39 -13.27 1.60 4.29
N LYS A 40 -13.38 1.75 2.98
CA LYS A 40 -14.54 1.30 2.21
C LYS A 40 -14.31 -0.03 1.48
N MET A 41 -13.21 -0.70 1.76
CA MET A 41 -13.00 -2.04 1.23
C MET A 41 -14.05 -2.98 1.83
N GLU A 42 -14.75 -3.72 0.97
CA GLU A 42 -15.78 -4.67 1.41
C GLU A 42 -15.19 -5.83 2.20
N THR A 43 -13.96 -6.20 1.91
CA THR A 43 -13.25 -7.27 2.59
C THR A 43 -12.03 -6.71 3.27
N THR A 44 -11.92 -6.90 4.57
CA THR A 44 -10.75 -6.50 5.32
C THR A 44 -9.60 -7.45 4.98
N ILE A 45 -8.65 -6.96 4.21
CA ILE A 45 -7.45 -7.71 3.86
C ILE A 45 -6.45 -7.67 5.02
N PHE A 46 -6.40 -6.54 5.72
CA PHE A 46 -5.51 -6.33 6.86
C PHE A 46 -6.31 -6.37 8.16
N SER A 47 -5.88 -7.20 9.09
CA SER A 47 -6.41 -7.20 10.47
C SER A 47 -5.42 -6.49 11.39
N VAL A 48 -5.93 -5.62 12.25
CA VAL A 48 -5.11 -4.93 13.25
C VAL A 48 -4.46 -5.98 14.18
N GLY A 49 -3.17 -5.83 14.43
CA GLY A 49 -2.41 -6.73 15.28
C GLY A 49 -1.86 -7.97 14.60
N GLN A 50 -2.25 -8.24 13.36
CA GLN A 50 -1.71 -9.36 12.60
C GLN A 50 -0.56 -8.88 11.72
N PRO A 51 0.65 -9.49 11.80
CA PRO A 51 1.72 -9.16 10.88
C PRO A 51 1.52 -9.83 9.52
N TYR A 52 1.91 -9.11 8.46
CA TYR A 52 1.84 -9.60 7.08
C TYR A 52 3.18 -9.39 6.39
N ARG A 53 3.62 -10.39 5.63
CA ARG A 53 4.74 -10.22 4.69
C ARG A 53 4.16 -9.80 3.35
N LEU A 54 4.52 -8.62 2.91
CA LEU A 54 4.06 -8.07 1.64
C LEU A 54 4.99 -8.53 0.53
N GLN A 55 4.47 -9.27 -0.43
CA GLN A 55 5.30 -9.83 -1.51
C GLN A 55 5.70 -8.75 -2.51
N GLU A 56 4.79 -7.80 -2.80
CA GLU A 56 5.08 -6.68 -3.68
C GLU A 56 5.29 -5.40 -2.89
N GLY A 57 5.92 -4.41 -3.53
CA GLY A 57 6.03 -3.07 -2.96
C GLY A 57 4.66 -2.43 -2.77
N ARG A 58 4.55 -1.56 -1.79
CA ARG A 58 3.32 -0.84 -1.47
C ARG A 58 3.58 0.65 -1.42
N ILE A 59 2.59 1.40 -1.88
CA ILE A 59 2.54 2.85 -1.70
C ILE A 59 1.27 3.16 -0.93
N ALA A 60 1.39 3.90 0.16
CA ALA A 60 0.23 4.31 0.95
C ALA A 60 0.19 5.83 1.05
N ILE A 61 -0.96 6.40 0.79
CA ILE A 61 -1.21 7.83 0.85
C ILE A 61 -2.42 8.04 1.76
N VAL A 62 -2.18 8.50 2.97
CA VAL A 62 -3.26 8.73 3.93
C VAL A 62 -4.07 9.95 3.50
N THR A 63 -5.38 9.81 3.48
CA THR A 63 -6.30 10.90 3.14
C THR A 63 -6.96 11.51 4.37
N ASN A 64 -7.21 10.71 5.40
CA ASN A 64 -7.79 11.16 6.66
C ASN A 64 -7.22 10.36 7.82
N GLY A 65 -7.16 10.99 8.98
CA GLY A 65 -6.80 10.32 10.22
C GLY A 65 -5.35 9.88 10.28
N SER A 66 -5.08 8.87 11.08
CA SER A 66 -3.72 8.38 11.32
C SER A 66 -3.72 6.88 11.57
N ALA A 67 -2.55 6.26 11.34
CA ALA A 67 -2.32 4.86 11.68
C ALA A 67 -0.94 4.71 12.30
N ARG A 68 -0.85 3.86 13.32
CA ARG A 68 0.45 3.40 13.87
C ARG A 68 0.76 2.06 13.26
N VAL A 69 1.92 1.96 12.64
CA VAL A 69 2.30 0.79 11.84
C VAL A 69 3.73 0.39 12.18
N LEU A 70 3.95 -0.91 12.40
CA LEU A 70 5.30 -1.47 12.43
C LEU A 70 5.68 -1.94 11.03
N ILE A 71 6.83 -1.51 10.56
CA ILE A 71 7.41 -2.01 9.31
C ILE A 71 8.80 -2.53 9.66
N ASN A 72 9.01 -3.83 9.50
CA ASN A 72 10.24 -4.50 9.88
C ASN A 72 10.66 -4.16 11.32
N LEU A 73 9.69 -4.18 12.24
CA LEU A 73 9.82 -3.92 13.67
C LEU A 73 10.11 -2.46 14.05
N ILE A 74 10.08 -1.53 13.09
CA ILE A 74 10.21 -0.09 13.37
C ILE A 74 8.84 0.55 13.29
N GLU A 75 8.48 1.34 14.31
CA GLU A 75 7.19 2.01 14.34
C GLU A 75 7.19 3.30 13.52
N TYR A 76 6.15 3.45 12.71
CA TYR A 76 5.89 4.66 11.93
C TYR A 76 4.48 5.13 12.21
N ILE A 77 4.29 6.46 12.13
CA ILE A 77 2.96 7.07 12.20
C ILE A 77 2.62 7.57 10.80
N PHE A 78 1.58 7.02 10.21
CA PHE A 78 1.12 7.40 8.88
C PHE A 78 0.11 8.56 9.01
N LEU A 79 0.41 9.67 8.34
CA LEU A 79 -0.36 10.91 8.40
C LEU A 79 -0.65 11.43 6.99
N PRO A 80 -1.70 12.29 6.82
CA PRO A 80 -2.09 12.77 5.49
C PRO A 80 -1.05 13.58 4.74
N ASP A 81 -0.08 14.17 5.43
CA ASP A 81 0.97 14.96 4.79
C ASP A 81 2.20 14.16 4.39
N HIS A 82 2.08 12.84 4.35
CA HIS A 82 3.19 11.94 3.97
C HIS A 82 2.75 10.93 2.94
N ILE A 83 3.70 10.50 2.11
CA ILE A 83 3.58 9.31 1.29
C ILE A 83 4.49 8.24 1.86
N SER A 84 3.99 7.02 1.95
CA SER A 84 4.74 5.88 2.48
C SER A 84 5.10 4.94 1.37
N LEU A 85 6.38 4.59 1.27
CA LEU A 85 6.87 3.57 0.34
C LEU A 85 7.34 2.37 1.15
N ILE A 86 6.76 1.22 0.89
CA ILE A 86 7.07 -0.01 1.60
C ILE A 86 7.69 -1.00 0.62
N ALA A 87 8.92 -1.42 0.91
CA ALA A 87 9.66 -2.30 0.03
C ALA A 87 9.04 -3.70 -0.04
N PRO A 88 9.24 -4.43 -1.15
CA PRO A 88 8.83 -5.83 -1.24
C PRO A 88 9.45 -6.68 -0.12
N ASN A 89 8.74 -7.70 0.31
CA ASN A 89 9.13 -8.62 1.37
C ASN A 89 9.22 -8.00 2.76
N SER A 90 8.73 -6.77 2.93
CA SER A 90 8.62 -6.16 4.24
C SER A 90 7.52 -6.82 5.06
N ILE A 91 7.72 -6.88 6.38
CA ILE A 91 6.70 -7.34 7.31
C ILE A 91 6.02 -6.12 7.92
N ILE A 92 4.71 -5.99 7.70
CA ILE A 92 3.92 -4.88 8.21
C ILE A 92 2.92 -5.38 9.24
N GLN A 93 2.74 -4.60 10.30
CA GLN A 93 1.70 -4.85 11.29
C GLN A 93 1.03 -3.53 11.65
N ILE A 94 -0.28 -3.45 11.45
CA ILE A 94 -1.04 -2.29 11.88
C ILE A 94 -1.32 -2.43 13.37
N ILE A 95 -0.85 -1.48 14.18
CA ILE A 95 -1.04 -1.49 15.63
C ILE A 95 -2.38 -0.88 15.99
N GLU A 96 -2.66 0.30 15.43
CA GLU A 96 -3.95 0.97 15.61
C GLU A 96 -4.20 1.95 14.48
N VAL A 97 -5.47 2.25 14.25
CA VAL A 97 -5.90 3.28 13.31
C VAL A 97 -6.90 4.18 14.02
N SER A 98 -6.91 5.47 13.64
CA SER A 98 -7.96 6.38 14.12
C SER A 98 -9.30 5.97 13.50
N HIS A 99 -10.40 6.37 14.13
CA HIS A 99 -11.75 6.01 13.66
C HIS A 99 -12.07 6.59 12.28
N ASP A 100 -11.43 7.71 11.92
CA ASP A 100 -11.61 8.38 10.63
C ASP A 100 -10.52 8.05 9.62
N PHE A 101 -9.67 7.06 9.91
CA PHE A 101 -8.55 6.71 9.03
C PHE A 101 -9.03 6.27 7.66
N ASP A 102 -8.46 6.88 6.63
CA ASP A 102 -8.60 6.43 5.26
C ASP A 102 -7.32 6.68 4.47
N ALA A 103 -7.13 5.92 3.41
CA ALA A 103 -5.91 5.98 2.60
C ALA A 103 -6.15 5.43 1.21
N HIS A 104 -5.39 5.95 0.24
CA HIS A 104 -5.15 5.29 -1.03
C HIS A 104 -4.00 4.30 -0.85
N MET A 105 -4.12 3.12 -1.43
CA MET A 105 -3.08 2.10 -1.37
C MET A 105 -2.83 1.51 -2.75
N MET A 106 -1.56 1.32 -3.07
CA MET A 106 -1.14 0.67 -4.32
C MET A 106 -0.17 -0.47 -4.01
N ALA A 107 -0.33 -1.56 -4.75
CA ALA A 107 0.58 -2.69 -4.74
C ALA A 107 1.14 -2.86 -6.15
N VAL A 108 2.45 -2.91 -6.29
CA VAL A 108 3.10 -2.99 -7.60
C VAL A 108 4.11 -4.13 -7.58
N ASP A 109 3.95 -5.07 -8.52
CA ASP A 109 4.97 -6.07 -8.78
C ASP A 109 6.07 -5.41 -9.60
N LEU A 110 7.22 -5.26 -8.96
CA LEU A 110 8.32 -4.51 -9.54
C LEU A 110 9.04 -5.25 -10.66
N ASN A 111 8.87 -6.56 -10.74
CA ASN A 111 9.34 -7.34 -11.88
C ASN A 111 8.58 -6.99 -13.16
N PHE A 112 7.39 -6.45 -13.02
CA PHE A 112 6.56 -6.00 -14.13
C PHE A 112 7.04 -4.67 -14.72
N LEU A 113 7.71 -3.82 -13.93
CA LEU A 113 8.14 -2.51 -14.38
C LEU A 113 9.34 -2.62 -15.34
N PRO A 114 9.26 -2.09 -16.56
CA PRO A 114 10.36 -2.13 -17.52
C PRO A 114 11.41 -1.05 -17.23
N ILE A 115 11.91 -1.00 -15.99
CA ILE A 115 12.89 -0.02 -15.56
C ILE A 115 14.26 -0.71 -15.47
N SER A 116 15.22 -0.22 -16.23
CA SER A 116 16.61 -0.67 -16.07
C SER A 116 17.17 -0.13 -14.76
N GLY A 117 17.96 -0.94 -14.09
CA GLY A 117 18.56 -0.53 -12.80
C GLY A 117 17.63 -0.69 -11.61
N LYS A 118 16.47 -1.38 -11.75
CA LYS A 118 15.54 -1.58 -10.66
C LYS A 118 16.16 -2.27 -9.44
N GLU A 119 17.09 -3.18 -9.64
CA GLU A 119 17.78 -3.85 -8.53
C GLU A 119 18.62 -2.86 -7.71
N GLU A 120 19.31 -1.95 -8.39
CA GLU A 120 20.05 -0.89 -7.70
C GLU A 120 19.13 0.05 -6.95
N PHE A 121 18.00 0.41 -7.57
CA PHE A 121 16.99 1.24 -6.92
C PHE A 121 16.46 0.56 -5.64
N PHE A 122 16.16 -0.73 -5.69
CA PHE A 122 15.70 -1.46 -4.52
C PHE A 122 16.75 -1.57 -3.45
N THR A 123 17.99 -1.90 -3.81
CA THR A 123 19.10 -1.97 -2.86
C THR A 123 19.24 -0.64 -2.14
N HIS A 124 19.22 0.44 -2.89
CA HIS A 124 19.32 1.80 -2.33
C HIS A 124 18.12 2.11 -1.41
N PHE A 125 16.92 1.81 -1.86
CA PHE A 125 15.69 2.02 -1.08
C PHE A 125 15.71 1.21 0.22
N LEU A 126 16.14 -0.05 0.16
CA LEU A 126 16.22 -0.91 1.34
C LEU A 126 17.29 -0.43 2.33
N GLN A 127 18.37 0.16 1.84
CA GLN A 127 19.42 0.72 2.70
C GLN A 127 18.95 1.98 3.43
N GLN A 128 17.99 2.70 2.88
CA GLN A 128 17.46 3.92 3.47
C GLN A 128 16.22 3.66 4.32
N LYS A 129 16.24 2.61 5.13
CA LYS A 129 15.11 2.15 5.96
C LYS A 129 14.48 3.24 6.84
N LYS A 130 15.22 4.32 7.12
CA LYS A 130 14.72 5.42 7.95
C LYS A 130 13.79 6.38 7.20
N ASN A 131 13.70 6.26 5.87
CA ASN A 131 12.99 7.21 5.02
C ASN A 131 11.84 6.57 4.25
N LEU A 132 11.10 5.68 4.89
CA LEU A 132 9.89 5.08 4.30
C LEU A 132 8.74 6.07 4.22
N LEU A 133 8.79 7.16 5.01
CA LEU A 133 7.80 8.23 4.98
C LEU A 133 8.45 9.48 4.39
N PHE A 134 7.83 10.01 3.35
CA PHE A 134 8.28 11.23 2.69
C PHE A 134 7.25 12.33 2.93
N PRO A 135 7.67 13.49 3.50
CA PRO A 135 6.74 14.59 3.70
C PRO A 135 6.32 15.21 2.37
N LEU A 136 5.07 15.64 2.30
CA LEU A 136 4.48 16.28 1.12
C LEU A 136 4.08 17.71 1.47
N SER A 137 4.41 18.66 0.60
CA SER A 137 3.85 20.00 0.68
C SER A 137 2.36 19.96 0.34
N THR A 138 1.64 21.02 0.68
CA THR A 138 0.21 21.14 0.33
C THR A 138 0.00 21.02 -1.17
N GLU A 139 0.88 21.65 -1.96
CA GLU A 139 0.83 21.59 -3.42
C GLU A 139 1.05 20.15 -3.93
N GLU A 140 2.04 19.46 -3.38
CA GLU A 140 2.30 18.07 -3.75
C GLU A 140 1.14 17.14 -3.39
N GLN A 141 0.49 17.37 -2.26
CA GLN A 141 -0.72 16.61 -1.89
C GLN A 141 -1.82 16.79 -2.92
N ILE A 142 -2.04 18.01 -3.40
CA ILE A 142 -3.03 18.29 -4.44
C ILE A 142 -2.66 17.59 -5.74
N GLN A 143 -1.40 17.62 -6.14
CA GLN A 143 -0.92 16.96 -7.35
C GLN A 143 -1.11 15.45 -7.29
N ILE A 144 -0.82 14.85 -6.15
CA ILE A 144 -1.00 13.41 -5.93
C ILE A 144 -2.48 13.03 -6.02
N GLU A 145 -3.38 13.82 -5.40
CA GLU A 145 -4.82 13.56 -5.50
C GLU A 145 -5.32 13.67 -6.94
N ASN A 146 -4.84 14.61 -7.69
CA ASN A 146 -5.16 14.72 -9.11
C ASN A 146 -4.67 13.50 -9.89
N PHE A 147 -3.45 13.04 -9.62
CA PHE A 147 -2.90 11.85 -10.25
C PHE A 147 -3.72 10.60 -9.90
N VAL A 148 -4.09 10.43 -8.64
CA VAL A 148 -4.92 9.32 -8.19
C VAL A 148 -6.26 9.32 -8.93
N THR A 149 -6.90 10.48 -9.06
CA THR A 149 -8.17 10.63 -9.76
C THR A 149 -8.05 10.20 -11.23
N VAL A 150 -7.00 10.66 -11.90
CA VAL A 150 -6.76 10.31 -13.32
C VAL A 150 -6.49 8.81 -13.46
N MET A 151 -5.64 8.26 -12.60
CA MET A 151 -5.30 6.84 -12.65
C MET A 151 -6.54 5.96 -12.41
N TRP A 152 -7.36 6.32 -11.44
CA TRP A 152 -8.59 5.58 -11.17
C TRP A 152 -9.54 5.62 -12.37
N SER A 153 -9.68 6.77 -13.02
CA SER A 153 -10.49 6.89 -14.25
C SER A 153 -10.01 5.95 -15.35
N VAL A 154 -8.70 5.87 -15.55
CA VAL A 154 -8.10 4.97 -16.55
C VAL A 154 -8.40 3.51 -16.21
N LEU A 155 -8.31 3.12 -14.94
CA LEU A 155 -8.57 1.76 -14.51
C LEU A 155 -10.04 1.35 -14.68
N GLN A 156 -10.96 2.32 -14.72
CA GLN A 156 -12.38 2.07 -14.92
C GLN A 156 -12.78 1.95 -16.41
N GLU A 157 -11.90 2.31 -17.32
CA GLU A 157 -12.20 2.22 -18.75
C GLU A 157 -12.25 0.77 -19.20
N PRO A 158 -13.17 0.44 -20.15
CA PRO A 158 -13.22 -0.91 -20.71
C PRO A 158 -11.90 -1.27 -21.39
N VAL A 159 -11.43 -2.48 -21.16
CA VAL A 159 -10.25 -3.00 -21.86
C VAL A 159 -10.68 -3.42 -23.27
N PHE A 160 -10.02 -2.89 -24.25
CA PHE A 160 -10.28 -3.21 -25.65
C PHE A 160 -9.47 -4.43 -26.08
#